data_31a1e56592c23148ab40845f3d4a2292
#
_entry.id   31a1e56592c23148ab40845f3d4a2292
#
_cell.length_a   1.000
_cell.length_b   1.000
_cell.length_c   1.000
_cell.angle_alpha   90.00
_cell.angle_beta   90.00
_cell.angle_gamma   90.00
#
_symmetry.space_group_name_H-M   'P 1'
#
loop_
_entity.id
_entity.type
_entity.pdbx_description
1 polymer ?
#
loop_
_entity_poly.entity_id
_entity_poly.type
_entity_poly.pdbx_seq_one_letter_code
_entity_poly.pdbx_strand_id
1 'polypeptide(L)'
;MLLTGYKRRFVGSPNDKQDQDHNFACETRLEQYILEGMCREHETIYQILTNFDAEGYDFYYAYQFPKWALEDMQDIPKDIAERFENVSIPAGTYIVFETERCQFPTAKMDELRTKAISQWLPTSGYELRNAPEIGIIHWFWEEGNDQLNNSRYCELWLPIAKK
;
A
#
# COMPACT_ATOMS: atom_id res chain seq x y z
N MET A 1 5.49 -1.75 12.47
CA MET A 1 4.72 -0.58 11.99
C MET A 1 3.24 -0.90 12.16
N LEU A 2 2.43 0.02 12.67
CA LEU A 2 0.99 -0.11 12.81
C LEU A 2 0.31 0.88 11.85
N LEU A 3 -0.60 0.36 11.02
CA LEU A 3 -1.37 1.12 10.04
C LEU A 3 -2.86 0.89 10.30
N THR A 4 -3.69 1.82 9.87
CA THR A 4 -5.16 1.68 9.90
C THR A 4 -5.69 1.79 8.48
N GLY A 5 -6.54 0.86 8.09
CA GLY A 5 -7.03 0.79 6.73
C GLY A 5 -8.28 -0.05 6.56
N TYR A 6 -8.60 -0.33 5.32
CA TYR A 6 -9.71 -1.17 4.91
C TYR A 6 -9.24 -2.10 3.79
N LYS A 7 -9.89 -3.24 3.65
CA LYS A 7 -9.44 -4.32 2.77
C LYS A 7 -10.51 -4.86 1.83
N ARG A 8 -10.00 -5.55 0.83
CA ARG A 8 -10.76 -6.45 -0.03
C ARG A 8 -9.92 -7.69 -0.34
N ARG A 9 -10.58 -8.83 -0.50
CA ARG A 9 -9.93 -10.03 -1.04
C ARG A 9 -9.72 -9.85 -2.54
N PHE A 10 -8.45 -9.88 -2.99
CA PHE A 10 -8.09 -9.90 -4.40
C PHE A 10 -7.80 -11.34 -4.82
N VAL A 11 -8.11 -11.67 -6.07
CA VAL A 11 -7.87 -12.99 -6.65
C VAL A 11 -6.72 -12.95 -7.65
N GLY A 12 -6.02 -14.08 -7.79
CA GLY A 12 -4.91 -14.22 -8.73
C GLY A 12 -3.58 -13.66 -8.23
N SER A 13 -2.71 -13.32 -9.17
CA SER A 13 -1.36 -12.85 -8.88
C SER A 13 -1.34 -11.35 -8.51
N PRO A 14 -0.50 -10.94 -7.55
CA PRO A 14 -0.24 -9.52 -7.30
C PRO A 14 0.31 -8.74 -8.51
N ASN A 15 0.88 -9.43 -9.49
CA ASN A 15 1.39 -8.80 -10.72
C ASN A 15 0.26 -8.33 -11.65
N ASP A 16 -0.95 -8.88 -11.49
CA ASP A 16 -2.11 -8.63 -12.35
C ASP A 16 -3.25 -7.91 -11.61
N LYS A 17 -2.92 -7.18 -10.54
CA LYS A 17 -3.92 -6.55 -9.66
C LYS A 17 -4.54 -5.25 -10.17
N GLN A 18 -4.06 -4.69 -11.27
CA GLN A 18 -4.37 -3.32 -11.70
C GLN A 18 -5.88 -3.04 -11.82
N ASP A 19 -6.64 -3.94 -12.44
CA ASP A 19 -8.10 -3.75 -12.60
C ASP A 19 -8.84 -3.88 -11.27
N GLN A 20 -8.45 -4.83 -10.42
CA GLN A 20 -9.03 -5.00 -9.08
C GLN A 20 -8.73 -3.82 -8.18
N ASP A 21 -7.50 -3.30 -8.24
CA ASP A 21 -7.04 -2.12 -7.52
C ASP A 21 -7.83 -0.88 -7.95
N HIS A 22 -7.96 -0.64 -9.26
CA HIS A 22 -8.73 0.47 -9.79
C HIS A 22 -10.20 0.43 -9.35
N ASN A 23 -10.86 -0.72 -9.50
CA ASN A 23 -12.26 -0.90 -9.09
C ASN A 23 -12.42 -0.70 -7.58
N PHE A 24 -11.52 -1.25 -6.78
CA PHE A 24 -11.54 -1.09 -5.33
C PHE A 24 -11.38 0.38 -4.92
N ALA A 25 -10.43 1.10 -5.51
CA ALA A 25 -10.23 2.52 -5.25
C ALA A 25 -11.48 3.36 -5.63
N CYS A 26 -12.11 3.07 -6.76
CA CYS A 26 -13.32 3.78 -7.19
C CYS A 26 -14.52 3.53 -6.29
N GLU A 27 -14.69 2.30 -5.82
CA GLU A 27 -15.84 1.89 -5.00
C GLU A 27 -15.71 2.30 -3.53
N THR A 28 -14.49 2.59 -3.05
CA THR A 28 -14.18 2.88 -1.64
C THR A 28 -13.66 4.30 -1.40
N ARG A 29 -14.07 5.25 -2.22
CA ARG A 29 -13.66 6.67 -2.08
C ARG A 29 -14.06 7.29 -0.76
N LEU A 30 -15.21 6.90 -0.21
CA LEU A 30 -15.67 7.41 1.08
C LEU A 30 -14.72 7.01 2.21
N GLU A 31 -14.34 5.73 2.25
CA GLU A 31 -13.40 5.18 3.23
C GLU A 31 -12.04 5.89 3.11
N GLN A 32 -11.57 6.09 1.89
CA GLN A 32 -10.33 6.80 1.61
C GLN A 32 -10.37 8.23 2.15
N TYR A 33 -11.42 9.02 1.83
CA TYR A 33 -11.55 10.39 2.30
C TYR A 33 -11.65 10.51 3.82
N ILE A 34 -12.31 9.57 4.48
CA ILE A 34 -12.40 9.54 5.94
C ILE A 34 -11.00 9.34 6.54
N LEU A 35 -10.25 8.34 6.07
CA LEU A 35 -8.91 8.07 6.57
C LEU A 35 -7.93 9.22 6.26
N GLU A 36 -7.96 9.78 5.07
CA GLU A 36 -7.14 10.94 4.68
C GLU A 36 -7.43 12.16 5.57
N GLY A 37 -8.71 12.45 5.80
CA GLY A 37 -9.11 13.56 6.65
C GLY A 37 -8.67 13.41 8.11
N MET A 38 -8.58 12.17 8.60
CA MET A 38 -8.17 11.86 9.96
C MET A 38 -6.65 11.81 10.14
N CYS A 39 -5.92 11.22 9.20
CA CYS A 39 -4.48 11.04 9.35
C CYS A 39 -3.66 12.33 9.14
N ARG A 40 -4.23 13.33 8.50
CA ARG A 40 -3.57 14.59 8.09
C ARG A 40 -2.30 14.42 7.24
N GLU A 41 -1.85 13.20 7.01
CA GLU A 41 -0.72 12.83 6.15
C GLU A 41 -1.23 12.10 4.90
N HIS A 42 -2.14 12.74 4.18
CA HIS A 42 -2.83 12.17 3.01
C HIS A 42 -1.92 12.04 1.78
N GLU A 43 -0.68 12.48 1.85
CA GLU A 43 0.28 12.34 0.76
C GLU A 43 0.97 10.96 0.72
N THR A 44 0.84 10.17 1.79
CA THR A 44 1.46 8.84 1.87
C THR A 44 0.39 7.78 2.08
N ILE A 45 0.17 6.96 1.04
CA ILE A 45 -0.82 5.89 1.03
C ILE A 45 -0.09 4.55 1.04
N TYR A 46 -0.51 3.64 1.92
CA TYR A 46 0.04 2.30 2.00
C TYR A 46 -0.89 1.30 1.32
N GLN A 47 -0.34 0.50 0.44
CA GLN A 47 -0.96 -0.72 -0.09
C GLN A 47 -0.33 -1.92 0.62
N ILE A 48 -1.12 -2.74 1.31
CA ILE A 48 -0.60 -3.91 2.03
C ILE A 48 -1.20 -5.16 1.41
N LEU A 49 -0.33 -6.09 1.01
CA LEU A 49 -0.71 -7.38 0.48
C LEU A 49 -0.30 -8.45 1.50
N THR A 50 -1.26 -9.22 1.98
CA THR A 50 -1.04 -10.22 3.03
C THR A 50 -2.00 -11.42 2.89
N ASN A 51 -1.86 -12.41 3.75
CA ASN A 51 -2.72 -13.60 3.75
C ASN A 51 -2.80 -14.27 2.38
N PHE A 52 -1.61 -14.46 1.75
CA PHE A 52 -1.50 -15.12 0.45
C PHE A 52 -1.87 -16.60 0.55
N ASP A 53 -2.66 -17.06 -0.40
CA ASP A 53 -2.98 -18.47 -0.63
C ASP A 53 -3.02 -18.80 -2.14
N ALA A 54 -3.48 -20.01 -2.49
CA ALA A 54 -3.54 -20.43 -3.88
C ALA A 54 -4.55 -19.64 -4.73
N GLU A 55 -5.53 -18.98 -4.11
CA GLU A 55 -6.60 -18.26 -4.80
C GLU A 55 -6.32 -16.77 -4.91
N GLY A 56 -5.59 -16.19 -3.95
CA GLY A 56 -5.34 -14.76 -3.92
C GLY A 56 -4.73 -14.26 -2.61
N TYR A 57 -5.09 -13.05 -2.21
CA TYR A 57 -4.53 -12.35 -1.06
C TYR A 57 -5.46 -11.24 -0.57
N ASP A 58 -5.28 -10.80 0.67
CA ASP A 58 -5.93 -9.61 1.20
C ASP A 58 -5.16 -8.37 0.77
N PHE A 59 -5.85 -7.41 0.18
CA PHE A 59 -5.32 -6.13 -0.25
C PHE A 59 -5.92 -5.01 0.59
N TYR A 60 -5.07 -4.16 1.16
CA TYR A 60 -5.47 -3.00 1.97
C TYR A 60 -5.04 -1.70 1.31
N TYR A 61 -5.91 -0.70 1.44
CA TYR A 61 -5.49 0.70 1.51
C TYR A 61 -5.39 1.09 2.99
N ALA A 62 -4.26 1.65 3.40
CA ALA A 62 -4.00 1.98 4.78
C ALA A 62 -3.20 3.28 4.92
N TYR A 63 -3.26 3.85 6.11
CA TYR A 63 -2.59 5.09 6.46
C TYR A 63 -1.92 4.95 7.82
N GLN A 64 -0.83 5.69 8.03
CA GLN A 64 -0.18 5.75 9.32
C GLN A 64 -0.80 6.89 10.14
N PHE A 65 -1.44 6.55 11.25
CA PHE A 65 -2.01 7.53 12.14
C PHE A 65 -1.03 7.90 13.26
N PRO A 66 -0.92 9.18 13.62
CA PRO A 66 -0.31 9.57 14.88
C PRO A 66 -1.16 9.07 16.06
N LYS A 67 -0.54 8.83 17.21
CA LYS A 67 -1.23 8.25 18.38
C LYS A 67 -2.48 9.01 18.79
N TRP A 68 -2.45 10.35 18.70
CA TRP A 68 -3.59 11.19 19.06
C TRP A 68 -4.79 11.03 18.13
N ALA A 69 -4.58 10.73 16.85
CA ALA A 69 -5.67 10.51 15.91
C ALA A 69 -6.43 9.21 16.18
N LEU A 70 -5.77 8.21 16.80
CA LEU A 70 -6.45 6.99 17.22
C LEU A 70 -7.42 7.23 18.39
N GLU A 71 -7.17 8.26 19.21
CA GLU A 71 -8.10 8.70 20.27
C GLU A 71 -9.34 9.37 19.66
N ASP A 72 -9.16 10.18 18.62
CA ASP A 72 -10.26 10.85 17.90
C ASP A 72 -11.16 9.86 17.14
N MET A 73 -10.66 8.65 16.83
CA MET A 73 -11.48 7.60 16.19
C MET A 73 -12.63 7.11 17.07
N GLN A 74 -12.60 7.36 18.37
CA GLN A 74 -13.69 7.01 19.28
C GLN A 74 -14.96 7.83 19.03
N ASP A 75 -14.83 8.99 18.38
CA ASP A 75 -15.93 9.89 18.05
C ASP A 75 -16.56 9.59 16.68
N ILE A 76 -16.02 8.63 15.92
CA ILE A 76 -16.60 8.24 14.64
C ILE A 76 -17.82 7.33 14.87
N PRO A 77 -18.90 7.52 14.07
CA PRO A 77 -20.05 6.62 14.11
C PRO A 77 -19.59 5.15 13.95
N LYS A 78 -20.17 4.29 14.79
CA LYS A 78 -19.74 2.89 14.90
C LYS A 78 -19.82 2.12 13.57
N ASP A 79 -20.82 2.37 12.77
CA ASP A 79 -21.02 1.77 11.44
C ASP A 79 -19.93 2.16 10.44
N ILE A 80 -19.30 3.31 10.63
CA ILE A 80 -18.14 3.76 9.84
C ILE A 80 -16.85 3.18 10.42
N ALA A 81 -16.67 3.24 11.74
CA ALA A 81 -15.47 2.73 12.41
C ALA A 81 -15.28 1.22 12.18
N GLU A 82 -16.35 0.45 12.09
CA GLU A 82 -16.31 -1.00 11.82
C GLU A 82 -15.79 -1.37 10.41
N ARG A 83 -15.69 -0.40 9.50
CA ARG A 83 -15.11 -0.61 8.16
C ARG A 83 -13.59 -0.61 8.17
N PHE A 84 -12.99 -0.11 9.23
CA PHE A 84 -11.54 0.05 9.37
C PHE A 84 -10.98 -0.98 10.35
N GLU A 85 -9.78 -1.45 10.04
CA GLU A 85 -9.05 -2.36 10.90
C GLU A 85 -7.56 -1.96 10.98
N ASN A 86 -6.93 -2.35 12.07
CA ASN A 86 -5.50 -2.12 12.27
C ASN A 86 -4.71 -3.26 11.62
N VAL A 87 -3.69 -2.87 10.85
CA VAL A 87 -2.75 -3.78 10.20
C VAL A 87 -1.38 -3.60 10.84
N SER A 88 -0.88 -4.66 11.46
CA SER A 88 0.47 -4.66 12.04
C SER A 88 1.46 -5.26 11.06
N ILE A 89 2.48 -4.48 10.69
CA ILE A 89 3.58 -4.95 9.88
C ILE A 89 4.67 -5.47 10.82
N PRO A 90 4.96 -6.79 10.79
CA PRO A 90 5.98 -7.38 11.67
C PRO A 90 7.37 -6.87 11.30
N ALA A 91 8.25 -6.81 12.31
CA ALA A 91 9.66 -6.53 12.09
C ALA A 91 10.30 -7.62 11.22
N GLY A 92 11.27 -7.22 10.40
CA GLY A 92 11.97 -8.13 9.53
C GLY A 92 12.77 -7.41 8.46
N THR A 93 13.48 -8.18 7.64
CA THR A 93 14.25 -7.63 6.52
C THR A 93 13.32 -7.46 5.31
N TYR A 94 13.41 -6.30 4.71
CA TYR A 94 12.74 -5.95 3.47
C TYR A 94 13.78 -5.44 2.46
N ILE A 95 13.61 -5.81 1.21
CA ILE A 95 14.25 -5.11 0.09
C ILE A 95 13.28 -4.06 -0.42
N VAL A 96 13.78 -2.86 -0.70
CA VAL A 96 12.99 -1.73 -1.17
C VAL A 96 13.41 -1.35 -2.57
N PHE A 97 12.44 -1.28 -3.47
CA PHE A 97 12.60 -0.76 -4.82
C PHE A 97 11.75 0.49 -4.97
N GLU A 98 12.24 1.47 -5.72
CA GLU A 98 11.50 2.70 -6.01
C GLU A 98 11.17 2.80 -7.51
N THR A 99 10.02 3.38 -7.83
CA THR A 99 9.69 3.79 -9.19
C THR A 99 10.43 5.09 -9.54
N GLU A 100 10.53 5.38 -10.83
CA GLU A 100 10.91 6.72 -11.28
C GLU A 100 9.91 7.78 -10.78
N ARG A 101 10.39 9.00 -10.64
CA ARG A 101 9.54 10.17 -10.34
C ARG A 101 8.72 10.53 -11.58
N CYS A 102 7.39 10.63 -11.43
CA CYS A 102 6.48 10.99 -12.51
C CYS A 102 5.12 11.41 -11.96
N GLN A 103 4.21 11.79 -12.84
CA GLN A 103 2.86 12.21 -12.47
C GLN A 103 1.98 11.03 -11.98
N PHE A 104 2.14 9.84 -12.56
CA PHE A 104 1.33 8.65 -12.25
C PHE A 104 2.20 7.42 -11.99
N PRO A 105 2.87 7.32 -10.82
CA PRO A 105 3.82 6.24 -10.54
C PRO A 105 3.16 4.90 -10.22
N THR A 106 1.88 4.86 -9.84
CA THR A 106 1.18 3.66 -9.41
C THR A 106 1.12 2.58 -10.50
N ALA A 107 0.94 2.99 -11.77
CA ALA A 107 0.96 2.06 -12.90
C ALA A 107 2.31 1.36 -13.10
N LYS A 108 3.41 1.97 -12.63
CA LYS A 108 4.76 1.41 -12.73
C LYS A 108 5.11 0.43 -11.60
N MET A 109 4.34 0.42 -10.54
CA MET A 109 4.63 -0.42 -9.37
C MET A 109 4.47 -1.91 -9.67
N ASP A 110 3.48 -2.30 -10.48
CA ASP A 110 3.27 -3.70 -10.87
C ASP A 110 4.38 -4.21 -11.78
N GLU A 111 4.86 -3.36 -12.71
CA GLU A 111 6.03 -3.67 -13.54
C GLU A 111 7.29 -3.82 -12.67
N LEU A 112 7.46 -2.95 -11.69
CA LEU A 112 8.58 -3.00 -10.74
C LEU A 112 8.59 -4.30 -9.94
N ARG A 113 7.40 -4.73 -9.45
CA ARG A 113 7.25 -6.01 -8.75
C ARG A 113 7.58 -7.18 -9.67
N THR A 114 7.06 -7.18 -10.88
CA THR A 114 7.35 -8.23 -11.86
C THR A 114 8.85 -8.36 -12.11
N LYS A 115 9.56 -7.25 -12.31
CA LYS A 115 11.02 -7.24 -12.47
C LYS A 115 11.77 -7.72 -11.23
N ALA A 116 11.35 -7.27 -10.06
CA ALA A 116 11.96 -7.69 -8.80
C ALA A 116 11.86 -9.22 -8.58
N ILE A 117 10.68 -9.79 -8.82
CA ILE A 117 10.44 -11.24 -8.64
C ILE A 117 11.13 -12.07 -9.73
N SER A 118 11.07 -11.64 -11.01
CA SER A 118 11.56 -12.45 -12.13
C SER A 118 13.04 -12.28 -12.44
N GLN A 119 13.63 -11.13 -12.12
CA GLN A 119 15.01 -10.81 -12.50
C GLN A 119 15.95 -10.70 -11.29
N TRP A 120 15.56 -9.96 -10.26
CA TRP A 120 16.42 -9.74 -9.10
C TRP A 120 16.41 -10.93 -8.13
N LEU A 121 15.24 -11.38 -7.72
CA LEU A 121 15.10 -12.42 -6.69
C LEU A 121 15.84 -13.72 -7.03
N PRO A 122 15.76 -14.29 -8.26
CA PRO A 122 16.43 -15.54 -8.60
C PRO A 122 17.95 -15.49 -8.47
N THR A 123 18.57 -14.31 -8.61
CA THR A 123 20.02 -14.11 -8.58
C THR A 123 20.54 -13.49 -7.29
N SER A 124 19.63 -13.11 -6.38
CA SER A 124 19.96 -12.31 -5.19
C SER A 124 20.52 -13.11 -4.01
N GLY A 125 20.34 -14.43 -3.98
CA GLY A 125 20.62 -15.25 -2.79
C GLY A 125 19.57 -15.12 -1.67
N TYR A 126 18.45 -14.47 -1.97
CA TYR A 126 17.30 -14.30 -1.06
C TYR A 126 16.06 -15.03 -1.58
N GLU A 127 15.13 -15.27 -0.69
CA GLU A 127 13.79 -15.77 -0.98
C GLU A 127 12.75 -14.89 -0.33
N LEU A 128 11.50 -14.93 -0.82
CA LEU A 128 10.40 -14.22 -0.17
C LEU A 128 10.07 -14.91 1.16
N ARG A 129 9.94 -14.08 2.18
CA ARG A 129 9.47 -14.48 3.51
C ARG A 129 7.95 -14.40 3.56
N ASN A 130 7.30 -15.29 4.32
CA ASN A 130 5.87 -15.22 4.56
C ASN A 130 5.54 -14.05 5.51
N ALA A 131 5.43 -12.86 4.94
CA ALA A 131 5.08 -11.60 5.61
C ALA A 131 4.43 -10.65 4.61
N PRO A 132 3.76 -9.57 5.05
CA PRO A 132 3.13 -8.62 4.16
C PRO A 132 4.11 -7.99 3.16
N GLU A 133 3.71 -7.88 1.90
CA GLU A 133 4.33 -6.98 0.93
C GLU A 133 3.71 -5.59 1.10
N ILE A 134 4.51 -4.53 0.90
CA ILE A 134 4.07 -3.16 1.15
C ILE A 134 4.38 -2.33 -0.09
N GLY A 135 3.35 -1.68 -0.63
CA GLY A 135 3.49 -0.57 -1.56
C GLY A 135 3.31 0.75 -0.80
N ILE A 136 4.19 1.71 -1.00
CA ILE A 136 4.03 3.05 -0.44
C ILE A 136 3.94 4.02 -1.59
N ILE A 137 2.83 4.75 -1.66
CA ILE A 137 2.56 5.74 -2.70
C ILE A 137 2.80 7.11 -2.09
N HIS A 138 3.78 7.84 -2.63
CA HIS A 138 4.06 9.24 -2.30
C HIS A 138 3.35 10.12 -3.32
N TRP A 139 2.17 10.64 -2.94
CA TRP A 139 1.25 11.38 -3.81
C TRP A 139 1.27 12.88 -3.51
N PHE A 140 2.38 13.53 -3.81
CA PHE A 140 2.47 14.98 -3.67
C PHE A 140 1.57 15.68 -4.67
N TRP A 141 0.81 16.67 -4.20
CA TRP A 141 -0.05 17.44 -5.08
C TRP A 141 -0.20 18.89 -4.61
N GLU A 142 -0.03 19.81 -5.54
CA GLU A 142 -0.29 21.24 -5.35
C GLU A 142 -0.79 21.83 -6.66
N GLU A 143 -1.89 22.59 -6.62
CA GLU A 143 -2.45 23.23 -7.81
C GLU A 143 -1.44 24.19 -8.44
N GLY A 144 -1.20 24.02 -9.75
CA GLY A 144 -0.27 24.85 -10.52
C GLY A 144 1.22 24.57 -10.28
N ASN A 145 1.58 23.57 -9.45
CA ASN A 145 2.95 23.16 -9.21
C ASN A 145 3.30 21.87 -9.95
N ASP A 146 3.55 22.00 -11.28
CA ASP A 146 3.84 20.82 -12.11
C ASP A 146 5.14 20.11 -11.68
N GLN A 147 6.13 20.82 -11.15
CA GLN A 147 7.36 20.22 -10.67
C GLN A 147 7.08 19.27 -9.50
N LEU A 148 6.30 19.70 -8.52
CA LEU A 148 5.90 18.86 -7.38
C LEU A 148 5.02 17.69 -7.85
N ASN A 149 4.02 17.94 -8.69
CA ASN A 149 3.09 16.93 -9.19
C ASN A 149 3.77 15.85 -10.04
N ASN A 150 4.89 16.16 -10.69
CA ASN A 150 5.73 15.20 -11.42
C ASN A 150 6.82 14.55 -10.56
N SER A 151 6.90 14.85 -9.26
CA SER A 151 7.87 14.26 -8.33
C SER A 151 7.33 13.04 -7.57
N ARG A 152 6.11 12.61 -7.85
CA ARG A 152 5.47 11.44 -7.23
C ARG A 152 6.23 10.17 -7.52
N TYR A 153 6.24 9.25 -6.57
CA TYR A 153 6.86 7.93 -6.72
C TYR A 153 6.22 6.90 -5.82
N CYS A 154 6.52 5.63 -6.09
CA CYS A 154 6.13 4.53 -5.23
C CYS A 154 7.35 3.76 -4.75
N GLU A 155 7.27 3.23 -3.54
CA GLU A 155 8.17 2.22 -3.02
C GLU A 155 7.49 0.86 -3.01
N LEU A 156 8.22 -0.18 -3.37
CA LEU A 156 7.83 -1.58 -3.23
C LEU A 156 8.74 -2.24 -2.21
N TRP A 157 8.16 -2.69 -1.11
CA TRP A 157 8.85 -3.39 -0.03
C TRP A 157 8.52 -4.88 -0.08
N LEU A 158 9.48 -5.71 -0.44
CA LEU A 158 9.35 -7.16 -0.46
C LEU A 158 10.01 -7.76 0.78
N PRO A 159 9.27 -8.59 1.56
CA PRO A 159 9.84 -9.26 2.72
C PRO A 159 10.78 -10.38 2.27
N ILE A 160 12.03 -10.35 2.72
CA ILE A 160 13.07 -11.29 2.29
C ILE A 160 13.73 -12.00 3.46
N ALA A 161 14.23 -13.21 3.20
CA ALA A 161 15.15 -13.96 4.05
C ALA A 161 16.31 -14.48 3.20
N LYS A 162 17.46 -14.70 3.82
CA LYS A 162 18.59 -15.41 3.15
C LYS A 162 18.18 -16.85 2.91
N LYS A 163 18.53 -17.36 1.73
CA LYS A 163 18.45 -18.80 1.42
C LYS A 163 19.39 -19.63 2.28
#